data_d46e046958a794aafbf94ae1a0280e02
#
_entry.id   d46e046958a794aafbf94ae1a0280e02
#
_cell.length_a   1.000
_cell.length_b   1.000
_cell.length_c   1.000
_cell.angle_alpha   90.00
_cell.angle_beta   90.00
_cell.angle_gamma   90.00
#
_symmetry.space_group_name_H-M   'P 1'
#
loop_
_entity.id
_entity.type
_entity.pdbx_description
1 polymer ?
#
loop_
_entity_poly.entity_id
_entity_poly.type
_entity_poly.pdbx_seq_one_letter_code
_entity_poly.pdbx_strand_id
1 'polypeptide(L)'
;MLIIDSLHRSYYIVIYDIFNPNILFFNAISGVYTVTHSFDLRGRVMQKLIQGLQHYKTKVFGSQRELFERLTEGQSPEVLFITCSDSRINPNLLTQTEPGELFILRNAGNLVPPYGALQGGEAATIEFAVAGLGVKDIIVCGHSHCGAMKGLLTPPAQSDFPALTQWLCHAESTRRIVRDKYTHLKDAALLNVATQENVLMQMENLRTHPVVASGLSQGNIKLHGWVYKIETGEVFGYDPDICQFKLLTEHGAALSLPKRQFVALEI
;
A
#
# COMPACT_ATOMS: atom_id res chain seq x y z
N MET A 1 36.33 9.23 14.99
CA MET A 1 36.83 10.21 14.00
C MET A 1 36.57 11.59 14.56
N LEU A 2 37.60 12.36 14.84
CA LEU A 2 37.47 13.71 15.37
C LEU A 2 37.28 14.68 14.21
N ILE A 3 36.17 15.38 14.15
CA ILE A 3 35.96 16.50 13.23
C ILE A 3 35.97 17.78 14.09
N ILE A 4 36.97 18.63 13.84
CA ILE A 4 37.06 19.95 14.50
C ILE A 4 36.60 20.98 13.48
N ASP A 5 35.47 21.61 13.72
CA ASP A 5 35.01 22.75 12.92
C ASP A 5 35.18 24.03 13.74
N SER A 6 35.92 25.00 13.17
CA SER A 6 36.27 26.24 13.85
C SER A 6 35.50 27.42 13.25
N LEU A 7 34.26 27.58 13.62
CA LEU A 7 33.51 28.81 13.36
C LEU A 7 33.01 29.40 14.67
N HIS A 8 33.52 30.57 15.01
CA HIS A 8 33.12 31.42 16.13
C HIS A 8 33.36 30.90 17.56
N ARG A 9 34.62 30.69 17.97
CA ARG A 9 35.06 30.54 19.40
C ARG A 9 34.31 29.48 20.25
N SER A 10 33.62 28.55 19.60
CA SER A 10 33.04 27.37 20.28
C SER A 10 33.58 26.11 19.64
N TYR A 11 34.18 25.23 20.42
CA TYR A 11 34.68 23.94 19.92
C TYR A 11 33.66 22.87 20.26
N TYR A 12 33.21 22.12 19.24
CA TYR A 12 32.35 20.94 19.46
C TYR A 12 33.19 19.69 19.26
N ILE A 13 33.24 18.84 20.28
CA ILE A 13 33.81 17.50 20.17
C ILE A 13 32.65 16.53 19.98
N VAL A 14 32.60 15.91 18.81
CA VAL A 14 31.61 14.87 18.52
C VAL A 14 32.31 13.52 18.68
N ILE A 15 31.94 12.76 19.69
CA ILE A 15 32.44 11.40 19.92
C ILE A 15 31.38 10.44 19.40
N TYR A 16 31.73 9.70 18.33
CA TYR A 16 30.90 8.57 17.88
C TYR A 16 31.32 7.33 18.63
N ASP A 17 30.45 6.81 19.46
CA ASP A 17 30.57 5.46 19.95
C ASP A 17 29.88 4.51 18.96
N ILE A 18 30.66 3.61 18.35
CA ILE A 18 30.16 2.66 17.33
C ILE A 18 29.14 1.68 17.93
N PHE A 19 29.10 1.56 19.26
CA PHE A 19 28.19 0.65 19.97
C PHE A 19 27.03 1.37 20.67
N ASN A 20 27.03 2.70 20.70
CA ASN A 20 25.97 3.50 21.34
C ASN A 20 25.38 4.50 20.35
N PRO A 21 24.09 4.39 20.01
CA PRO A 21 23.43 5.30 19.04
C PRO A 21 23.22 6.73 19.58
N ASN A 22 23.66 7.02 20.79
CA ASN A 22 23.55 8.36 21.39
C ASN A 22 24.70 9.25 20.91
N ILE A 23 24.37 10.32 20.18
CA ILE A 23 25.34 11.36 19.83
C ILE A 23 25.45 12.33 21.01
N LEU A 24 26.61 12.34 21.67
CA LEU A 24 26.89 13.29 22.72
C LEU A 24 27.51 14.55 22.14
N PHE A 25 26.88 15.68 22.31
CA PHE A 25 27.44 16.98 21.99
C PHE A 25 28.10 17.58 23.23
N PHE A 26 29.38 17.85 23.16
CA PHE A 26 30.13 18.55 24.20
C PHE A 26 30.33 20.00 23.76
N ASN A 27 29.84 20.95 24.53
CA ASN A 27 30.13 22.35 24.34
C ASN A 27 31.19 22.78 25.36
N ALA A 28 32.35 23.21 24.89
CA ALA A 28 33.41 23.70 25.74
C ALA A 28 33.44 25.23 25.73
N ILE A 29 32.73 25.83 26.69
CA ILE A 29 32.89 27.26 26.99
C ILE A 29 33.58 27.33 28.35
N SER A 30 34.77 27.96 28.41
CA SER A 30 35.55 28.20 29.64
C SER A 30 35.90 26.98 30.49
N GLY A 31 36.22 25.83 29.85
CA GLY A 31 36.72 24.64 30.60
C GLY A 31 35.67 23.84 31.34
N VAL A 32 34.38 24.15 31.18
CA VAL A 32 33.27 23.37 31.74
C VAL A 32 32.61 22.56 30.62
N TYR A 33 32.70 21.23 30.72
CA TYR A 33 32.04 20.32 29.79
C TYR A 33 30.58 20.10 30.26
N THR A 34 29.62 20.68 29.57
CA THR A 34 28.22 20.37 29.80
C THR A 34 27.76 19.36 28.76
N VAL A 35 27.28 18.20 29.23
CA VAL A 35 26.60 17.22 28.37
C VAL A 35 25.21 17.77 28.08
N THR A 36 25.05 18.32 26.88
CA THR A 36 23.68 18.63 26.39
C THR A 36 23.07 17.33 25.92
N HIS A 37 21.90 17.00 26.40
CA HIS A 37 21.18 15.76 26.16
C HIS A 37 21.15 15.46 24.66
N SER A 38 21.63 14.27 24.28
CA SER A 38 21.39 13.72 22.97
C SER A 38 19.90 13.50 22.78
N PHE A 39 19.36 14.08 21.75
CA PHE A 39 17.97 13.87 21.36
C PHE A 39 17.86 12.46 20.71
N ASP A 40 17.62 11.43 21.51
CA ASP A 40 17.35 10.08 21.01
C ASP A 40 15.93 10.02 20.39
N LEU A 41 15.86 10.44 19.13
CA LEU A 41 14.62 10.32 18.34
C LEU A 41 14.23 8.85 18.11
N ARG A 42 15.20 7.93 18.03
CA ARG A 42 14.93 6.51 17.77
C ARG A 42 14.35 5.82 19.00
N GLY A 43 14.89 6.07 20.17
CA GLY A 43 14.35 5.54 21.43
C GLY A 43 12.92 5.99 21.67
N ARG A 44 12.59 7.25 21.34
CA ARG A 44 11.21 7.77 21.49
C ARG A 44 10.20 7.13 20.56
N VAL A 45 10.58 6.82 19.30
CA VAL A 45 9.67 6.13 18.37
C VAL A 45 9.34 4.74 18.88
N MET A 46 10.34 3.95 19.26
CA MET A 46 10.11 2.60 19.81
C MET A 46 9.34 2.64 21.13
N GLN A 47 9.62 3.59 21.99
CA GLN A 47 8.88 3.77 23.25
C GLN A 47 7.40 4.09 23.00
N LYS A 48 7.09 4.95 22.02
CA LYS A 48 5.72 5.24 21.59
C LYS A 48 5.00 3.97 21.11
N LEU A 49 5.66 3.13 20.30
CA LEU A 49 5.08 1.87 19.83
C LEU A 49 4.81 0.91 20.99
N ILE A 50 5.74 0.76 21.93
CA ILE A 50 5.57 -0.09 23.12
C ILE A 50 4.41 0.41 23.99
N GLN A 51 4.29 1.72 24.19
CA GLN A 51 3.15 2.32 24.91
C GLN A 51 1.83 2.05 24.16
N GLY A 52 1.86 2.11 22.82
CA GLY A 52 0.72 1.73 21.98
C GLY A 52 0.28 0.28 22.19
N LEU A 53 1.24 -0.66 22.25
CA LEU A 53 0.93 -2.08 22.54
C LEU A 53 0.30 -2.26 23.93
N GLN A 54 0.79 -1.55 24.95
CA GLN A 54 0.20 -1.60 26.29
C GLN A 54 -1.21 -1.02 26.31
N HIS A 55 -1.42 0.11 25.62
CA HIS A 55 -2.75 0.71 25.46
C HIS A 55 -3.71 -0.25 24.74
N TYR A 56 -3.27 -0.84 23.63
CA TYR A 56 -4.04 -1.85 22.90
C TYR A 56 -4.48 -2.99 23.82
N LYS A 57 -3.53 -3.62 24.53
CA LYS A 57 -3.82 -4.75 25.44
C LYS A 57 -4.80 -4.40 26.54
N THR A 58 -4.66 -3.20 27.14
CA THR A 58 -5.44 -2.83 28.35
C THR A 58 -6.77 -2.17 28.04
N LYS A 59 -6.90 -1.51 26.89
CA LYS A 59 -8.09 -0.71 26.53
C LYS A 59 -8.85 -1.26 25.34
N VAL A 60 -8.12 -1.52 24.21
CA VAL A 60 -8.77 -1.92 22.96
C VAL A 60 -9.12 -3.41 22.97
N PHE A 61 -8.13 -4.27 23.22
CA PHE A 61 -8.35 -5.72 23.24
C PHE A 61 -9.43 -6.13 24.26
N GLY A 62 -9.42 -5.49 25.44
CA GLY A 62 -10.40 -5.77 26.47
C GLY A 62 -11.85 -5.45 26.04
N SER A 63 -12.05 -4.37 25.27
CA SER A 63 -13.39 -3.99 24.76
C SER A 63 -13.85 -4.85 23.58
N GLN A 64 -12.92 -5.54 22.90
CA GLN A 64 -13.20 -6.41 21.74
C GLN A 64 -12.93 -7.90 22.03
N ARG A 65 -12.90 -8.29 23.31
CA ARG A 65 -12.52 -9.64 23.74
C ARG A 65 -13.33 -10.72 23.02
N GLU A 66 -14.62 -10.59 22.96
CA GLU A 66 -15.51 -11.57 22.32
C GLU A 66 -15.22 -11.73 20.82
N LEU A 67 -14.88 -10.63 20.13
CA LEU A 67 -14.44 -10.68 18.74
C LEU A 67 -13.16 -11.51 18.61
N PHE A 68 -12.14 -11.22 19.41
CA PHE A 68 -10.86 -11.93 19.32
C PHE A 68 -10.98 -13.39 19.77
N GLU A 69 -11.84 -13.73 20.73
CA GLU A 69 -12.12 -15.11 21.12
C GLU A 69 -12.69 -15.90 19.92
N ARG A 70 -13.66 -15.34 19.19
CA ARG A 70 -14.17 -15.96 17.94
C ARG A 70 -13.09 -16.09 16.87
N LEU A 71 -12.24 -15.08 16.71
CA LEU A 71 -11.18 -15.11 15.71
C LEU A 71 -10.05 -16.12 16.02
N THR A 72 -9.96 -16.66 17.25
CA THR A 72 -9.02 -17.76 17.54
C THR A 72 -9.42 -19.07 16.88
N GLU A 73 -10.69 -19.26 16.55
CA GLU A 73 -11.19 -20.45 15.88
C GLU A 73 -10.98 -20.43 14.36
N GLY A 74 -10.64 -19.26 13.79
CA GLY A 74 -10.36 -19.10 12.38
C GLY A 74 -10.72 -17.74 11.83
N GLN A 75 -10.61 -17.58 10.51
CA GLN A 75 -10.97 -16.36 9.79
C GLN A 75 -11.85 -16.68 8.58
N SER A 76 -12.79 -15.81 8.28
CA SER A 76 -13.67 -15.92 7.12
C SER A 76 -13.90 -14.55 6.48
N PRO A 77 -12.84 -13.89 5.98
CA PRO A 77 -12.97 -12.62 5.30
C PRO A 77 -13.77 -12.78 4.01
N GLU A 78 -14.67 -11.86 3.72
CA GLU A 78 -15.42 -11.87 2.46
C GLU A 78 -14.69 -11.11 1.33
N VAL A 79 -13.71 -10.27 1.69
CA VAL A 79 -13.03 -9.35 0.78
C VAL A 79 -11.52 -9.54 0.81
N LEU A 80 -10.91 -9.67 -0.38
CA LEU A 80 -9.48 -9.45 -0.57
C LEU A 80 -9.25 -7.98 -0.94
N PHE A 81 -8.53 -7.24 -0.09
CA PHE A 81 -8.21 -5.84 -0.31
C PHE A 81 -6.74 -5.67 -0.70
N ILE A 82 -6.48 -5.34 -1.98
CA ILE A 82 -5.13 -5.15 -2.54
C ILE A 82 -4.83 -3.67 -2.62
N THR A 83 -3.79 -3.20 -1.92
CA THR A 83 -3.44 -1.78 -1.89
C THR A 83 -1.94 -1.52 -1.74
N CYS A 84 -1.58 -0.24 -1.80
CA CYS A 84 -0.20 0.18 -1.64
C CYS A 84 0.31 0.01 -0.19
N SER A 85 1.63 -0.22 -0.05
CA SER A 85 2.33 -0.19 1.25
C SER A 85 2.48 1.22 1.83
N ASP A 86 2.02 2.26 1.14
CA ASP A 86 2.06 3.66 1.60
C ASP A 86 1.44 3.79 2.99
N SER A 87 2.15 4.43 3.92
CA SER A 87 1.75 4.54 5.32
C SER A 87 0.50 5.40 5.54
N ARG A 88 0.08 6.17 4.53
CA ARG A 88 -1.08 7.06 4.59
C ARG A 88 -2.41 6.37 4.24
N ILE A 89 -2.37 5.13 3.71
CA ILE A 89 -3.57 4.34 3.48
C ILE A 89 -3.64 3.17 4.48
N ASN A 90 -4.75 3.09 5.21
CA ASN A 90 -5.05 1.99 6.12
C ASN A 90 -6.42 1.41 5.73
N PRO A 91 -6.49 0.20 5.16
CA PRO A 91 -7.73 -0.38 4.68
C PRO A 91 -8.84 -0.45 5.73
N ASN A 92 -8.55 -0.97 6.92
CA ASN A 92 -9.56 -1.09 7.98
C ASN A 92 -10.09 0.29 8.45
N LEU A 93 -9.19 1.29 8.57
CA LEU A 93 -9.61 2.65 8.91
C LEU A 93 -10.48 3.26 7.80
N LEU A 94 -10.11 3.05 6.53
CA LEU A 94 -10.80 3.59 5.36
C LEU A 94 -12.21 3.00 5.21
N THR A 95 -12.36 1.71 5.46
CA THR A 95 -13.62 0.97 5.29
C THR A 95 -14.39 0.79 6.60
N GLN A 96 -13.84 1.25 7.73
CA GLN A 96 -14.40 1.07 9.08
C GLN A 96 -14.68 -0.41 9.41
N THR A 97 -13.81 -1.32 8.91
CA THR A 97 -13.92 -2.76 9.15
C THR A 97 -13.16 -3.18 10.39
N GLU A 98 -13.65 -4.24 11.03
CA GLU A 98 -13.03 -4.88 12.19
C GLU A 98 -11.96 -5.91 11.76
N PRO A 99 -11.08 -6.33 12.70
CA PRO A 99 -10.16 -7.45 12.45
C PRO A 99 -10.92 -8.71 12.02
N GLY A 100 -10.43 -9.36 10.96
CA GLY A 100 -11.03 -10.58 10.40
C GLY A 100 -11.94 -10.36 9.18
N GLU A 101 -12.42 -9.14 8.93
CA GLU A 101 -13.35 -8.85 7.82
C GLU A 101 -12.63 -8.68 6.47
N LEU A 102 -11.39 -8.17 6.48
CA LEU A 102 -10.59 -8.01 5.27
C LEU A 102 -9.38 -8.94 5.28
N PHE A 103 -9.13 -9.60 4.16
CA PHE A 103 -7.84 -10.21 3.85
C PHE A 103 -7.01 -9.22 3.05
N ILE A 104 -5.87 -8.75 3.56
CA ILE A 104 -5.19 -7.59 3.03
C ILE A 104 -3.86 -7.98 2.39
N LEU A 105 -3.68 -7.62 1.11
CA LEU A 105 -2.41 -7.69 0.38
C LEU A 105 -1.87 -6.29 0.15
N ARG A 106 -0.63 -6.03 0.57
CA ARG A 106 0.02 -4.73 0.40
C ARG A 106 1.40 -4.87 -0.22
N ASN A 107 1.67 -4.05 -1.23
CA ASN A 107 2.98 -3.92 -1.86
C ASN A 107 3.20 -2.53 -2.44
N ALA A 108 4.40 -2.24 -2.96
CA ALA A 108 4.67 -0.95 -3.58
C ALA A 108 3.83 -0.77 -4.87
N GLY A 109 2.85 0.14 -4.82
CA GLY A 109 2.01 0.48 -5.97
C GLY A 109 0.82 -0.44 -6.20
N ASN A 110 0.39 -1.23 -5.22
CA ASN A 110 -0.76 -2.15 -5.34
C ASN A 110 -0.70 -3.04 -6.60
N LEU A 111 0.50 -3.51 -6.96
CA LEU A 111 0.70 -4.27 -8.18
C LEU A 111 0.30 -5.73 -8.01
N VAL A 112 -0.28 -6.27 -9.06
CA VAL A 112 -0.59 -7.70 -9.23
C VAL A 112 0.11 -8.17 -10.50
N PRO A 113 1.24 -8.86 -10.39
CA PRO A 113 1.87 -9.46 -11.57
C PRO A 113 0.91 -10.44 -12.26
N PRO A 114 0.89 -10.52 -13.60
CA PRO A 114 0.14 -11.57 -14.29
C PRO A 114 0.55 -12.96 -13.81
N TYR A 115 -0.38 -13.89 -13.81
CA TYR A 115 -0.07 -15.28 -13.39
C TYR A 115 1.09 -15.86 -14.18
N GLY A 116 2.05 -16.43 -13.49
CA GLY A 116 3.26 -17.01 -14.10
C GLY A 116 4.40 -16.00 -14.35
N ALA A 117 4.16 -14.70 -14.29
CA ALA A 117 5.22 -13.70 -14.47
C ALA A 117 6.15 -13.60 -13.23
N LEU A 118 5.62 -13.89 -12.06
CA LEU A 118 6.35 -13.99 -10.80
C LEU A 118 5.69 -15.04 -9.92
N GLN A 119 6.47 -16.02 -9.48
CA GLN A 119 6.03 -16.94 -8.44
C GLN A 119 6.44 -16.34 -7.09
N GLY A 120 5.53 -15.59 -6.46
CA GLY A 120 5.82 -14.84 -5.24
C GLY A 120 4.64 -14.78 -4.30
N GLY A 121 4.80 -13.96 -3.26
CA GLY A 121 3.82 -13.80 -2.20
C GLY A 121 2.46 -13.31 -2.69
N GLU A 122 2.42 -12.47 -3.74
CA GLU A 122 1.19 -11.93 -4.31
C GLU A 122 0.31 -13.05 -4.88
N ALA A 123 0.87 -13.91 -5.74
CA ALA A 123 0.13 -15.01 -6.36
C ALA A 123 -0.37 -16.01 -5.32
N ALA A 124 0.48 -16.38 -4.35
CA ALA A 124 0.11 -17.29 -3.26
C ALA A 124 -0.97 -16.69 -2.35
N THR A 125 -0.90 -15.39 -2.05
CA THR A 125 -1.89 -14.68 -1.24
C THR A 125 -3.25 -14.61 -1.94
N ILE A 126 -3.28 -14.33 -3.24
CA ILE A 126 -4.50 -14.30 -4.05
C ILE A 126 -5.13 -15.70 -4.11
N GLU A 127 -4.31 -16.73 -4.37
CA GLU A 127 -4.79 -18.11 -4.42
C GLU A 127 -5.39 -18.54 -3.07
N PHE A 128 -4.70 -18.27 -1.98
CA PHE A 128 -5.19 -18.59 -0.64
C PHE A 128 -6.47 -17.81 -0.29
N ALA A 129 -6.56 -16.53 -0.63
CA ALA A 129 -7.77 -15.74 -0.39
C ALA A 129 -8.98 -16.33 -1.14
N VAL A 130 -8.80 -16.68 -2.41
CA VAL A 130 -9.90 -17.17 -3.26
C VAL A 130 -10.22 -18.62 -2.99
N ALA A 131 -9.23 -19.52 -3.06
CA ALA A 131 -9.46 -20.96 -2.96
C ALA A 131 -9.47 -21.46 -1.50
N GLY A 132 -8.69 -20.85 -0.62
CA GLY A 132 -8.58 -21.27 0.79
C GLY A 132 -9.62 -20.61 1.68
N LEU A 133 -9.85 -19.30 1.54
CA LEU A 133 -10.77 -18.54 2.39
C LEU A 133 -12.14 -18.28 1.74
N GLY A 134 -12.25 -18.43 0.42
CA GLY A 134 -13.53 -18.28 -0.28
C GLY A 134 -14.02 -16.83 -0.39
N VAL A 135 -13.08 -15.85 -0.48
CA VAL A 135 -13.45 -14.45 -0.67
C VAL A 135 -14.29 -14.26 -1.93
N LYS A 136 -15.26 -13.36 -1.87
CA LYS A 136 -16.22 -13.11 -2.97
C LYS A 136 -15.94 -11.81 -3.71
N ASP A 137 -15.35 -10.86 -3.03
CA ASP A 137 -15.04 -9.55 -3.57
C ASP A 137 -13.53 -9.29 -3.51
N ILE A 138 -12.94 -8.83 -4.62
CA ILE A 138 -11.54 -8.43 -4.69
C ILE A 138 -11.49 -6.96 -5.05
N ILE A 139 -10.92 -6.15 -4.17
CA ILE A 139 -10.76 -4.71 -4.36
C ILE A 139 -9.29 -4.42 -4.68
N VAL A 140 -9.04 -3.75 -5.80
CA VAL A 140 -7.74 -3.12 -6.09
C VAL A 140 -7.86 -1.64 -5.79
N CYS A 141 -7.18 -1.16 -4.76
CA CYS A 141 -7.26 0.22 -4.31
C CYS A 141 -5.92 0.94 -4.50
N GLY A 142 -5.88 1.86 -5.48
CA GLY A 142 -4.84 2.85 -5.63
C GLY A 142 -5.10 4.06 -4.72
N HIS A 143 -4.13 5.00 -4.66
CA HIS A 143 -4.30 6.22 -3.88
C HIS A 143 -3.59 7.41 -4.52
N SER A 144 -4.08 8.63 -4.25
CA SER A 144 -3.43 9.86 -4.68
C SER A 144 -2.00 9.98 -4.14
N HIS A 145 -1.14 10.69 -4.84
CA HIS A 145 0.26 10.92 -4.48
C HIS A 145 1.09 9.63 -4.28
N CYS A 146 0.78 8.55 -4.98
CA CYS A 146 1.48 7.29 -4.86
C CYS A 146 2.95 7.41 -5.31
N GLY A 147 3.88 7.12 -4.40
CA GLY A 147 5.31 7.15 -4.68
C GLY A 147 5.75 6.14 -5.74
N ALA A 148 5.13 4.96 -5.77
CA ALA A 148 5.41 3.94 -6.78
C ALA A 148 4.98 4.40 -8.19
N MET A 149 3.80 5.02 -8.32
CA MET A 149 3.34 5.58 -9.60
C MET A 149 4.21 6.77 -10.05
N LYS A 150 4.67 7.61 -9.11
CA LYS A 150 5.65 8.65 -9.42
C LYS A 150 6.96 8.04 -9.93
N GLY A 151 7.47 6.99 -9.28
CA GLY A 151 8.66 6.25 -9.71
C GLY A 151 8.47 5.57 -11.06
N LEU A 152 7.27 5.07 -11.37
CA LEU A 152 6.94 4.48 -12.67
C LEU A 152 7.00 5.51 -13.81
N LEU A 153 6.49 6.72 -13.59
CA LEU A 153 6.50 7.81 -14.58
C LEU A 153 7.87 8.46 -14.75
N THR A 154 8.63 8.56 -13.66
CA THR A 154 9.99 9.13 -13.65
C THR A 154 10.88 8.14 -12.90
N PRO A 155 11.38 7.10 -13.60
CA PRO A 155 12.19 6.07 -12.97
C PRO A 155 13.41 6.66 -12.26
N PRO A 156 13.64 6.30 -10.99
CA PRO A 156 14.89 6.67 -10.31
C PRO A 156 16.08 5.96 -10.98
N ALA A 157 17.28 6.44 -10.69
CA ALA A 157 18.49 5.75 -11.15
C ALA A 157 18.45 4.28 -10.67
N GLN A 158 18.65 3.34 -11.56
CA GLN A 158 18.57 1.90 -11.25
C GLN A 158 19.59 1.48 -10.18
N SER A 159 20.72 2.18 -10.10
CA SER A 159 21.75 1.97 -9.08
C SER A 159 21.26 2.21 -7.66
N ASP A 160 20.28 3.10 -7.45
CA ASP A 160 19.83 3.50 -6.13
C ASP A 160 18.71 2.60 -5.59
N PHE A 161 17.84 2.10 -6.49
CA PHE A 161 16.66 1.29 -6.13
C PHE A 161 16.47 0.07 -7.06
N PRO A 162 17.44 -0.86 -7.13
CA PRO A 162 17.39 -1.95 -8.12
C PRO A 162 16.17 -2.84 -7.94
N ALA A 163 15.80 -3.21 -6.70
CA ALA A 163 14.64 -4.05 -6.43
C ALA A 163 13.32 -3.34 -6.77
N LEU A 164 13.18 -2.05 -6.44
CA LEU A 164 11.99 -1.27 -6.79
C LEU A 164 11.86 -1.10 -8.30
N THR A 165 12.96 -0.84 -8.98
CA THR A 165 12.98 -0.70 -10.45
C THR A 165 12.54 -1.99 -11.12
N GLN A 166 13.05 -3.13 -10.66
CA GLN A 166 12.63 -4.45 -11.16
C GLN A 166 11.14 -4.71 -10.86
N TRP A 167 10.68 -4.38 -9.67
CA TRP A 167 9.28 -4.53 -9.27
C TRP A 167 8.33 -3.72 -10.14
N LEU A 168 8.66 -2.46 -10.42
CA LEU A 168 7.85 -1.57 -11.24
C LEU A 168 7.75 -2.01 -12.71
N CYS A 169 8.61 -2.91 -13.21
CA CYS A 169 8.47 -3.51 -14.54
C CYS A 169 7.12 -4.24 -14.70
N HIS A 170 6.52 -4.74 -13.62
CA HIS A 170 5.18 -5.34 -13.66
C HIS A 170 4.07 -4.33 -13.97
N ALA A 171 4.35 -3.03 -13.89
CA ALA A 171 3.44 -1.94 -14.29
C ALA A 171 3.82 -1.29 -15.63
N GLU A 172 4.68 -1.92 -16.44
CA GLU A 172 5.12 -1.36 -17.73
C GLU A 172 3.94 -1.09 -18.68
N SER A 173 2.91 -1.93 -18.69
CA SER A 173 1.69 -1.69 -19.47
C SER A 173 1.00 -0.39 -19.06
N THR A 174 0.89 -0.13 -17.74
CA THR A 174 0.37 1.15 -17.22
C THR A 174 1.21 2.32 -17.71
N ARG A 175 2.54 2.24 -17.56
CA ARG A 175 3.46 3.30 -18.02
C ARG A 175 3.30 3.59 -19.50
N ARG A 176 3.18 2.54 -20.31
CA ARG A 176 3.02 2.66 -21.76
C ARG A 176 1.69 3.35 -22.12
N ILE A 177 0.59 2.91 -21.54
CA ILE A 177 -0.73 3.52 -21.75
C ILE A 177 -0.71 5.01 -21.38
N VAL A 178 -0.18 5.33 -20.22
CA VAL A 178 -0.11 6.72 -19.73
C VAL A 178 0.71 7.60 -20.66
N ARG A 179 1.88 7.13 -21.09
CA ARG A 179 2.74 7.85 -22.01
C ARG A 179 2.12 8.09 -23.38
N ASP A 180 1.43 7.07 -23.92
CA ASP A 180 0.96 7.12 -25.31
C ASP A 180 -0.41 7.82 -25.42
N LYS A 181 -1.28 7.73 -24.38
CA LYS A 181 -2.65 8.27 -24.41
C LYS A 181 -2.78 9.68 -23.77
N TYR A 182 -1.96 10.00 -22.77
CA TYR A 182 -2.15 11.19 -21.94
C TYR A 182 -1.01 12.21 -22.09
N THR A 183 -0.50 12.39 -23.31
CA THR A 183 0.62 13.29 -23.64
C THR A 183 0.38 14.76 -23.29
N HIS A 184 -0.89 15.16 -23.19
CA HIS A 184 -1.34 16.51 -22.85
C HIS A 184 -1.35 16.80 -21.34
N LEU A 185 -1.23 15.76 -20.49
CA LEU A 185 -1.26 15.91 -19.04
C LEU A 185 0.17 15.99 -18.47
N LYS A 186 0.31 16.68 -17.34
CA LYS A 186 1.58 16.83 -16.60
C LYS A 186 1.33 16.75 -15.10
N ASP A 187 2.40 16.59 -14.35
CA ASP A 187 2.47 16.69 -12.89
C ASP A 187 1.36 15.90 -12.16
N ALA A 188 0.60 16.56 -11.32
CA ALA A 188 -0.44 15.93 -10.50
C ALA A 188 -1.56 15.28 -11.33
N ALA A 189 -1.94 15.89 -12.47
CA ALA A 189 -2.97 15.33 -13.35
C ALA A 189 -2.49 14.02 -13.99
N LEU A 190 -1.24 13.98 -14.46
CA LEU A 190 -0.64 12.78 -15.04
C LEU A 190 -0.51 11.67 -13.98
N LEU A 191 -0.08 12.00 -12.76
CA LEU A 191 0.03 11.04 -11.66
C LEU A 191 -1.33 10.47 -11.26
N ASN A 192 -2.38 11.29 -11.25
CA ASN A 192 -3.74 10.85 -10.96
C ASN A 192 -4.23 9.83 -12.00
N VAL A 193 -4.06 10.13 -13.28
CA VAL A 193 -4.40 9.20 -14.37
C VAL A 193 -3.57 7.92 -14.30
N ALA A 194 -2.27 8.02 -14.02
CA ALA A 194 -1.42 6.83 -13.84
C ALA A 194 -1.92 5.92 -12.72
N THR A 195 -2.40 6.50 -11.63
CA THR A 195 -3.00 5.73 -10.52
C THR A 195 -4.27 5.01 -10.98
N GLN A 196 -5.14 5.67 -11.73
CA GLN A 196 -6.38 5.08 -12.26
C GLN A 196 -6.10 3.96 -13.27
N GLU A 197 -5.25 4.22 -14.27
CA GLU A 197 -4.86 3.21 -15.27
C GLU A 197 -4.14 2.01 -14.61
N ASN A 198 -3.35 2.27 -13.55
CA ASN A 198 -2.74 1.19 -12.79
C ASN A 198 -3.79 0.30 -12.12
N VAL A 199 -4.78 0.87 -11.46
CA VAL A 199 -5.88 0.08 -10.84
C VAL A 199 -6.54 -0.81 -11.88
N LEU A 200 -6.89 -0.26 -13.04
CA LEU A 200 -7.52 -1.03 -14.13
C LEU A 200 -6.61 -2.14 -14.65
N MET A 201 -5.32 -1.85 -14.85
CA MET A 201 -4.36 -2.85 -15.31
C MET A 201 -4.19 -3.99 -14.30
N GLN A 202 -4.17 -3.69 -13.00
CA GLN A 202 -4.06 -4.73 -11.98
C GLN A 202 -5.35 -5.60 -11.90
N MET A 203 -6.52 -5.03 -12.18
CA MET A 203 -7.75 -5.81 -12.34
C MET A 203 -7.67 -6.76 -13.54
N GLU A 204 -7.09 -6.33 -14.66
CA GLU A 204 -6.86 -7.22 -15.81
C GLU A 204 -5.82 -8.30 -15.50
N ASN A 205 -4.75 -7.97 -14.77
CA ASN A 205 -3.77 -8.95 -14.32
C ASN A 205 -4.39 -10.01 -13.38
N LEU A 206 -5.28 -9.61 -12.47
CA LEU A 206 -6.03 -10.54 -11.61
C LEU A 206 -6.81 -11.59 -12.43
N ARG A 207 -7.35 -11.21 -13.58
CA ARG A 207 -8.09 -12.12 -14.48
C ARG A 207 -7.21 -13.23 -15.04
N THR A 208 -5.89 -13.06 -15.05
CA THR A 208 -4.95 -14.09 -15.50
C THR A 208 -4.74 -15.20 -14.47
N HIS A 209 -5.05 -14.92 -13.17
CA HIS A 209 -4.92 -15.91 -12.10
C HIS A 209 -6.01 -16.97 -12.22
N PRO A 210 -5.68 -18.27 -12.32
CA PRO A 210 -6.66 -19.34 -12.61
C PRO A 210 -7.84 -19.37 -11.63
N VAL A 211 -7.59 -19.19 -10.34
CA VAL A 211 -8.63 -19.20 -9.31
C VAL A 211 -9.58 -18.01 -9.45
N VAL A 212 -9.07 -16.83 -9.82
CA VAL A 212 -9.87 -15.64 -10.07
C VAL A 212 -10.66 -15.78 -11.37
N ALA A 213 -10.01 -16.24 -12.45
CA ALA A 213 -10.66 -16.48 -13.73
C ALA A 213 -11.83 -17.47 -13.60
N SER A 214 -11.62 -18.56 -12.89
CA SER A 214 -12.68 -19.55 -12.58
C SER A 214 -13.81 -18.94 -11.79
N GLY A 215 -13.51 -18.23 -10.69
CA GLY A 215 -14.53 -17.59 -9.85
C GLY A 215 -15.35 -16.54 -10.60
N LEU A 216 -14.71 -15.74 -11.46
CA LEU A 216 -15.40 -14.76 -12.33
C LEU A 216 -16.33 -15.44 -13.34
N SER A 217 -15.90 -16.55 -13.96
CA SER A 217 -16.71 -17.28 -14.94
C SER A 217 -17.96 -17.89 -14.31
N GLN A 218 -17.86 -18.31 -13.06
CA GLN A 218 -18.99 -18.84 -12.28
C GLN A 218 -19.87 -17.76 -11.67
N GLY A 219 -19.42 -16.49 -11.67
CA GLY A 219 -20.10 -15.37 -11.01
C GLY A 219 -19.98 -15.37 -9.49
N ASN A 220 -19.02 -16.13 -8.95
CA ASN A 220 -18.76 -16.25 -7.52
C ASN A 220 -17.82 -15.16 -6.99
N ILE A 221 -17.10 -14.47 -7.88
CA ILE A 221 -16.18 -13.38 -7.54
C ILE A 221 -16.57 -12.12 -8.29
N LYS A 222 -16.35 -10.97 -7.64
CA LYS A 222 -16.44 -9.65 -8.26
C LYS A 222 -15.12 -8.91 -8.08
N LEU A 223 -14.72 -8.14 -9.10
CA LEU A 223 -13.55 -7.27 -9.05
C LEU A 223 -14.00 -5.81 -8.97
N HIS A 224 -13.37 -5.06 -8.07
CA HIS A 224 -13.63 -3.65 -7.84
C HIS A 224 -12.33 -2.85 -7.98
N GLY A 225 -12.36 -1.77 -8.76
CA GLY A 225 -11.25 -0.82 -8.86
C GLY A 225 -11.56 0.44 -8.07
N TRP A 226 -10.75 0.75 -7.07
CA TRP A 226 -10.92 1.93 -6.23
C TRP A 226 -9.71 2.87 -6.29
N VAL A 227 -9.97 4.16 -6.12
CA VAL A 227 -8.91 5.18 -5.93
C VAL A 227 -9.26 6.04 -4.72
N TYR A 228 -8.41 5.99 -3.72
CA TYR A 228 -8.51 6.78 -2.50
C TYR A 228 -7.78 8.11 -2.66
N LYS A 229 -8.45 9.22 -2.39
CA LYS A 229 -7.87 10.56 -2.32
C LYS A 229 -7.51 10.91 -0.89
N ILE A 230 -6.21 10.92 -0.60
CA ILE A 230 -5.68 11.21 0.75
C ILE A 230 -6.09 12.60 1.23
N GLU A 231 -6.11 13.57 0.31
CA GLU A 231 -6.37 14.98 0.60
C GLU A 231 -7.82 15.30 0.97
N THR A 232 -8.78 14.46 0.55
CA THR A 232 -10.22 14.70 0.80
C THR A 232 -10.88 13.59 1.60
N GLY A 233 -10.23 12.42 1.75
CA GLY A 233 -10.82 11.23 2.35
C GLY A 233 -11.80 10.49 1.45
N GLU A 234 -12.03 10.96 0.23
CA GLU A 234 -12.96 10.38 -0.73
C GLU A 234 -12.40 9.12 -1.39
N VAL A 235 -13.28 8.18 -1.73
CA VAL A 235 -12.97 6.99 -2.52
C VAL A 235 -13.80 7.02 -3.80
N PHE A 236 -13.11 6.82 -4.93
CA PHE A 236 -13.74 6.71 -6.24
C PHE A 236 -13.70 5.26 -6.70
N GLY A 237 -14.84 4.72 -7.10
CA GLY A 237 -14.97 3.37 -7.67
C GLY A 237 -15.09 3.43 -9.19
N TYR A 238 -14.47 2.48 -9.88
CA TYR A 238 -14.60 2.33 -11.32
C TYR A 238 -15.97 1.81 -11.70
N ASP A 239 -16.66 2.55 -12.56
CA ASP A 239 -17.92 2.18 -13.16
C ASP A 239 -17.66 1.69 -14.60
N PRO A 240 -17.84 0.39 -14.88
CA PRO A 240 -17.56 -0.16 -16.21
C PRO A 240 -18.57 0.27 -17.29
N ASP A 241 -19.79 0.64 -16.91
CA ASP A 241 -20.84 1.02 -17.87
C ASP A 241 -20.51 2.34 -18.57
N ILE A 242 -19.83 3.24 -17.85
CA ILE A 242 -19.39 4.53 -18.40
C ILE A 242 -17.87 4.64 -18.52
N CYS A 243 -17.12 3.60 -18.14
CA CYS A 243 -15.65 3.55 -18.17
C CYS A 243 -14.99 4.71 -17.40
N GLN A 244 -15.52 5.06 -16.23
CA GLN A 244 -15.01 6.17 -15.40
C GLN A 244 -15.01 5.83 -13.91
N PHE A 245 -14.15 6.52 -13.17
CA PHE A 245 -14.17 6.50 -11.71
C PHE A 245 -15.18 7.52 -11.20
N LYS A 246 -16.12 7.08 -10.37
CA LYS A 246 -17.15 7.89 -9.71
C LYS A 246 -16.95 7.86 -8.20
N LEU A 247 -17.32 8.94 -7.53
CA LEU A 247 -17.36 8.98 -6.08
C LEU A 247 -18.26 7.86 -5.54
N LEU A 248 -17.71 7.04 -4.64
CA LEU A 248 -18.50 6.04 -3.92
C LEU A 248 -19.32 6.73 -2.84
N THR A 249 -20.62 6.53 -2.89
CA THR A 249 -21.59 7.01 -1.90
C THR A 249 -22.45 5.84 -1.44
N GLU A 250 -23.18 6.00 -0.34
CA GLU A 250 -24.09 4.97 0.20
C GLU A 250 -25.11 4.43 -0.84
N HIS A 251 -25.36 5.18 -1.90
CA HIS A 251 -26.36 4.85 -2.94
C HIS A 251 -25.75 4.32 -4.23
N GLY A 252 -24.43 4.16 -4.31
CA GLY A 252 -23.72 3.75 -5.51
C GLY A 252 -22.54 2.82 -5.23
N ALA A 253 -22.79 1.56 -5.05
CA ALA A 253 -21.71 0.56 -5.16
C ALA A 253 -21.29 0.48 -6.62
N ALA A 254 -19.98 0.56 -6.89
CA ALA A 254 -19.45 0.32 -8.22
C ALA A 254 -19.88 -1.07 -8.70
N LEU A 255 -20.58 -1.12 -9.83
CA LEU A 255 -21.13 -2.34 -10.36
C LEU A 255 -20.03 -3.31 -10.82
N SER A 256 -20.30 -4.59 -10.71
CA SER A 256 -19.45 -5.66 -11.24
C SER A 256 -19.29 -5.53 -12.74
N LEU A 257 -18.09 -5.81 -13.25
CA LEU A 257 -17.85 -5.90 -14.70
C LEU A 257 -18.85 -6.86 -15.36
N PRO A 258 -19.35 -6.54 -16.56
CA PRO A 258 -20.34 -7.37 -17.24
C PRO A 258 -19.81 -8.80 -17.45
N LYS A 259 -20.67 -9.80 -17.22
CA LYS A 259 -20.36 -11.19 -17.48
C LYS A 259 -20.05 -11.34 -18.96
N ARG A 260 -18.87 -11.88 -19.30
CA ARG A 260 -18.60 -12.36 -20.65
C ARG A 260 -19.55 -13.53 -20.93
N GLN A 261 -20.62 -13.31 -21.65
CA GLN A 261 -21.44 -14.39 -22.19
C GLN A 261 -20.81 -14.83 -23.52
N PHE A 262 -20.21 -16.01 -23.51
CA PHE A 262 -19.88 -16.69 -24.75
C PHE A 262 -21.11 -17.46 -25.21
N VAL A 263 -21.63 -17.11 -26.37
CA VAL A 263 -22.61 -17.95 -27.09
C VAL A 263 -21.78 -19.07 -27.74
N ALA A 264 -22.12 -20.32 -27.45
CA ALA A 264 -21.52 -21.46 -28.16
C ALA A 264 -21.77 -21.27 -29.63
N LEU A 265 -20.70 -21.09 -30.41
CA LEU A 265 -20.79 -21.18 -31.87
C LEU A 265 -20.89 -22.65 -32.19
N GLU A 266 -22.02 -23.06 -32.79
CA GLU A 266 -22.11 -24.39 -33.44
C GLU A 266 -21.14 -24.37 -34.62
N ILE A 267 -20.07 -25.18 -34.52
CA ILE A 267 -19.07 -25.42 -35.56
C ILE A 267 -19.48 -26.69 -36.32
#